data_121faeb26bb18a7bd5e3af44116d94bf
#
_entry.id   121faeb26bb18a7bd5e3af44116d94bf
#
_cell.length_a   1.000
_cell.length_b   1.000
_cell.length_c   1.000
_cell.angle_alpha   90.00
_cell.angle_beta   90.00
_cell.angle_gamma   90.00
#
_symmetry.space_group_name_H-M   'P 1'
#
loop_
_entity.id
_entity.type
_entity.pdbx_description
1 polymer ?
#
loop_
_entity_poly.entity_id
_entity_poly.type
_entity_poly.pdbx_seq_one_letter_code
_entity_poly.pdbx_strand_id
1 'polypeptide(L)'
;MKLESGDIVIAVMHTPREKLLGVLEDIGPAGINLRGIDLSYFDDWCRSIAADEPYLPMTDYFMPMWRVERISRDETSGGLASMAEQFETRTGKKLKHQ
;
A
#
# COMPACT_ATOMS: atom_id res chain seq x y z
N MET A 1 -6.30 0.03 18.31
CA MET A 1 -6.69 -1.08 17.44
C MET A 1 -5.47 -1.68 16.77
N LYS A 2 -5.41 -3.00 16.71
CA LYS A 2 -4.22 -3.72 16.25
C LYS A 2 -4.26 -3.95 14.74
N LEU A 3 -3.11 -3.77 14.07
CA LEU A 3 -2.97 -4.14 12.66
C LEU A 3 -3.01 -5.65 12.50
N GLU A 4 -3.68 -6.10 11.47
CA GLU A 4 -3.87 -7.53 11.20
C GLU A 4 -3.53 -7.87 9.75
N SER A 5 -3.20 -9.12 9.51
CA SER A 5 -3.04 -9.66 8.17
C SER A 5 -4.31 -9.38 7.35
N GLY A 6 -4.15 -8.89 6.13
CA GLY A 6 -5.24 -8.49 5.27
C GLY A 6 -5.57 -7.00 5.31
N ASP A 7 -5.07 -6.27 6.30
CA ASP A 7 -5.28 -4.82 6.34
C ASP A 7 -4.53 -4.12 5.21
N ILE A 8 -5.15 -3.11 4.63
CA ILE A 8 -4.45 -2.21 3.71
C ILE A 8 -3.74 -1.18 4.56
N VAL A 9 -2.44 -1.02 4.34
CA VAL A 9 -1.58 -0.19 5.17
C VAL A 9 -0.69 0.71 4.32
N ILE A 10 -0.20 1.77 4.96
CA ILE A 10 0.88 2.60 4.43
C ILE A 10 2.07 2.37 5.35
N ALA A 11 3.16 1.86 4.77
CA ALA A 11 4.40 1.62 5.49
C ALA A 11 5.40 2.70 5.13
N VAL A 12 5.91 3.40 6.14
CA VAL A 12 6.95 4.40 5.97
C VAL A 12 8.27 3.78 6.39
N MET A 13 9.23 3.79 5.49
CA MET A 13 10.54 3.19 5.67
C MET A 13 11.61 4.26 5.76
N HIS A 14 12.74 3.94 6.37
CA HIS A 14 13.90 4.83 6.36
C HIS A 14 15.13 4.06 5.87
N THR A 15 16.15 4.78 5.42
CA THR A 15 17.44 4.28 4.97
C THR A 15 17.33 3.20 3.89
N PRO A 16 16.88 3.55 2.69
CA PRO A 16 16.40 4.86 2.25
C PRO A 16 14.96 5.13 2.67
N ARG A 17 14.56 6.39 2.65
CA ARG A 17 13.19 6.77 2.93
C ARG A 17 12.30 6.41 1.75
N GLU A 18 11.26 5.66 2.03
CA GLU A 18 10.25 5.33 1.03
C GLU A 18 8.91 5.05 1.71
N LYS A 19 7.84 5.15 0.95
CA LYS A 19 6.50 4.84 1.44
C LYS A 19 5.87 3.81 0.52
N LEU A 20 5.31 2.78 1.11
CA LEU A 20 4.65 1.70 0.38
C LEU A 20 3.19 1.62 0.77
N LEU A 21 2.34 1.41 -0.22
CA LEU A 21 0.92 1.14 -0.02
C LEU A 21 0.68 -0.31 -0.37
N GLY A 22 0.03 -1.06 0.50
CA GLY A 22 -0.24 -2.45 0.18
C GLY A 22 -1.06 -3.18 1.22
N VAL A 23 -1.19 -4.47 0.97
CA VAL A 23 -1.89 -5.39 1.87
C VAL A 23 -0.86 -6.02 2.79
N LEU A 24 -1.07 -5.87 4.10
CA LEU A 24 -0.21 -6.49 5.09
C LEU A 24 -0.46 -7.99 5.09
N GLU A 25 0.59 -8.78 4.80
CA GLU A 25 0.48 -10.23 4.80
C GLU A 25 0.88 -10.83 6.13
N ASP A 26 1.94 -10.27 6.73
CA ASP A 26 2.43 -10.75 8.00
C ASP A 26 3.27 -9.67 8.68
N ILE A 27 3.30 -9.68 10.00
CA ILE A 27 4.11 -8.78 10.81
C ILE A 27 4.65 -9.53 12.02
N GLY A 28 5.95 -9.41 12.23
CA GLY A 28 6.62 -10.05 13.35
C GLY A 28 7.87 -9.29 13.75
N PRO A 29 8.63 -9.80 14.75
CA PRO A 29 9.83 -9.11 15.24
C PRO A 29 10.90 -8.89 14.16
N ALA A 30 11.00 -9.79 13.18
CA ALA A 30 12.02 -9.69 12.13
C ALA A 30 11.67 -8.63 11.08
N GLY A 31 10.40 -8.38 10.85
CA GLY A 31 9.96 -7.44 9.83
C GLY A 31 8.52 -7.66 9.40
N ILE A 32 8.19 -7.08 8.25
CA ILE A 32 6.86 -7.17 7.67
C ILE A 32 6.90 -7.76 6.27
N ASN A 33 5.88 -8.52 5.94
CA ASN A 33 5.63 -8.98 4.57
C ASN A 33 4.45 -8.19 4.03
N LEU A 34 4.65 -7.53 2.92
CA LEU A 34 3.68 -6.60 2.34
C LEU A 34 3.56 -6.87 0.83
N ARG A 35 2.34 -6.97 0.35
CA ARG A 35 2.10 -6.97 -1.09
C ARG A 35 1.61 -5.60 -1.48
N GLY A 36 2.39 -4.87 -2.26
CA GLY A 36 2.06 -3.48 -2.53
C GLY A 36 2.86 -2.82 -3.63
N ILE A 37 2.79 -1.51 -3.63
CA ILE A 37 3.49 -0.65 -4.59
C ILE A 37 4.15 0.51 -3.84
N ASP A 38 5.13 1.12 -4.50
CA ASP A 38 5.67 2.39 -4.02
C ASP A 38 4.56 3.45 -4.14
N LEU A 39 4.33 4.20 -3.06
CA LEU A 39 3.26 5.19 -3.03
C LEU A 39 3.47 6.32 -4.04
N SER A 40 4.72 6.60 -4.41
CA SER A 40 5.01 7.62 -5.42
C SER A 40 4.51 7.24 -6.81
N TYR A 41 4.25 5.96 -7.05
CA TYR A 41 3.73 5.45 -8.32
C TYR A 41 2.20 5.47 -8.37
N PHE A 42 1.53 5.78 -7.26
CA PHE A 42 0.09 5.61 -7.12
C PHE A 42 -0.72 6.30 -8.23
N ASP A 43 -0.42 7.57 -8.51
CA ASP A 43 -1.18 8.33 -9.50
C ASP A 43 -1.01 7.76 -10.91
N ASP A 44 0.21 7.43 -11.29
CA ASP A 44 0.48 6.82 -12.60
C ASP A 44 -0.17 5.44 -12.69
N TRP A 45 -0.13 4.70 -11.61
CA TRP A 45 -0.75 3.37 -11.52
C TRP A 45 -2.26 3.43 -11.77
N CYS A 46 -2.95 4.32 -11.05
CA CYS A 46 -4.39 4.50 -11.23
C CYS A 46 -4.73 4.95 -12.66
N ARG A 47 -3.95 5.87 -13.19
CA ARG A 47 -4.17 6.39 -14.55
C ARG A 47 -4.01 5.29 -15.60
N SER A 48 -2.95 4.51 -15.48
CA SER A 48 -2.68 3.43 -16.43
C SER A 48 -3.76 2.35 -16.37
N ILE A 49 -4.17 1.95 -15.17
CA ILE A 49 -5.23 0.95 -15.01
C ILE A 49 -6.54 1.47 -15.60
N ALA A 50 -6.91 2.72 -15.30
CA ALA A 50 -8.15 3.30 -15.79
C ALA A 50 -8.17 3.43 -17.32
N ALA A 51 -7.01 3.66 -17.92
CA ALA A 51 -6.86 3.79 -19.37
C ALA A 51 -6.61 2.46 -20.09
N ASP A 52 -6.61 1.36 -19.34
CA ASP A 52 -6.30 0.01 -19.86
C ASP A 52 -4.94 -0.03 -20.56
N GLU A 53 -3.96 0.67 -19.99
CA GLU A 53 -2.57 0.69 -20.45
C GLU A 53 -1.72 -0.23 -19.58
N PRO A 54 -0.53 -0.64 -20.05
CA PRO A 54 0.36 -1.46 -19.25
C PRO A 54 0.72 -0.77 -17.93
N TYR A 55 0.74 -1.54 -16.83
CA TYR A 55 1.09 -1.03 -15.51
C TYR A 55 1.82 -2.11 -14.70
N LEU A 56 2.54 -1.67 -13.66
CA LEU A 56 3.20 -2.59 -12.77
C LEU A 56 2.17 -3.16 -11.77
N PRO A 57 2.17 -4.48 -11.56
CA PRO A 57 1.31 -5.07 -10.53
C PRO A 57 1.88 -4.80 -9.14
N MET A 58 1.08 -5.04 -8.12
CA MET A 58 1.62 -5.11 -6.76
C MET A 58 2.62 -6.26 -6.68
N THR A 59 3.66 -6.08 -5.88
CA THR A 59 4.69 -7.09 -5.67
C THR A 59 4.85 -7.38 -4.19
N ASP A 60 5.47 -8.52 -3.88
CA ASP A 60 5.70 -8.91 -2.49
C ASP A 60 7.02 -8.31 -2.01
N TYR A 61 6.95 -7.63 -0.85
CA TYR A 61 8.12 -7.06 -0.19
C TYR A 61 8.30 -7.68 1.17
N PHE A 62 9.55 -7.94 1.53
CA PHE A 62 9.91 -8.15 2.93
C PHE A 62 10.69 -6.94 3.40
N MET A 63 10.22 -6.28 4.45
CA MET A 63 10.88 -5.11 5.02
C MET A 63 11.42 -5.48 6.40
N PRO A 64 12.77 -5.49 6.58
CA PRO A 64 13.35 -5.73 7.90
C PRO A 64 12.84 -4.70 8.91
N MET A 65 12.57 -5.12 10.13
CA MET A 65 11.97 -4.25 11.13
C MET A 65 12.82 -2.99 11.38
N TRP A 66 14.14 -3.08 11.31
CA TRP A 66 15.00 -1.91 11.54
C TRP A 66 14.81 -0.79 10.50
N ARG A 67 14.25 -1.11 9.33
CA ARG A 67 13.95 -0.11 8.30
C ARG A 67 12.55 0.50 8.46
N VAL A 68 11.71 -0.07 9.29
CA VAL A 68 10.32 0.38 9.44
C VAL A 68 10.27 1.57 10.39
N GLU A 69 9.89 2.74 9.88
CA GLU A 69 9.68 3.92 10.72
C GLU A 69 8.29 3.84 11.36
N ARG A 70 7.27 3.53 10.56
CA ARG A 70 5.91 3.31 11.05
C ARG A 70 5.06 2.61 10.01
N ILE A 71 3.99 1.98 10.49
CA ILE A 71 2.95 1.41 9.65
C ILE A 71 1.63 1.96 10.15
N SER A 72 0.79 2.45 9.24
CA SER A 72 -0.54 2.91 9.58
C SER A 72 -1.59 2.26 8.69
N ARG A 73 -2.76 2.02 9.25
CA ARG A 73 -3.89 1.51 8.47
C ARG A 73 -4.34 2.60 7.50
N ASP A 74 -4.62 2.19 6.27
CA ASP A 74 -5.20 3.07 5.26
C ASP A 74 -6.68 3.26 5.57
N GLU A 75 -7.06 4.44 6.05
CA GLU A 75 -8.42 4.73 6.49
C GLU A 75 -8.92 6.05 5.92
N THR A 76 -10.23 6.12 5.68
CA THR A 76 -10.89 7.39 5.41
C THR A 76 -10.94 8.18 6.72
N SER A 77 -10.46 9.42 6.69
CA SER A 77 -10.36 10.24 7.88
C SER A 77 -10.45 11.72 7.53
N GLY A 78 -11.16 12.47 8.36
CA GLY A 78 -11.23 13.94 8.23
C GLY A 78 -11.74 14.41 6.87
N GLY A 79 -12.64 13.66 6.23
CA GLY A 79 -13.15 14.01 4.92
C GLY A 79 -12.25 13.62 3.77
N LEU A 80 -11.09 12.98 4.05
CA LEU A 80 -10.19 12.47 3.02
C LEU A 80 -10.42 10.97 2.86
N ALA A 81 -10.65 10.55 1.62
CA ALA A 81 -10.83 9.14 1.30
C ALA A 81 -9.52 8.38 1.50
N SER A 82 -9.60 7.12 1.94
CA SER A 82 -8.45 6.23 1.99
C SER A 82 -7.86 6.06 0.59
N MET A 83 -6.61 5.61 0.52
CA MET A 83 -5.97 5.32 -0.78
C MET A 83 -6.74 4.21 -1.51
N ALA A 84 -7.24 3.22 -0.79
CA ALA A 84 -8.03 2.14 -1.39
C ALA A 84 -9.32 2.67 -2.01
N GLU A 85 -10.01 3.61 -1.34
CA GLU A 85 -11.21 4.23 -1.90
C GLU A 85 -10.89 5.09 -3.12
N GLN A 86 -9.80 5.85 -3.07
CA GLN A 86 -9.36 6.64 -4.21
C GLN A 86 -9.04 5.74 -5.41
N PHE A 87 -8.37 4.63 -5.18
CA PHE A 87 -8.06 3.66 -6.22
C PHE A 87 -9.35 3.11 -6.85
N GLU A 88 -10.30 2.69 -6.02
CA GLU A 88 -11.57 2.14 -6.50
C GLU A 88 -12.37 3.17 -7.27
N THR A 89 -12.43 4.41 -6.80
CA THR A 89 -13.12 5.49 -7.49
C THR A 89 -12.50 5.78 -8.85
N ARG A 90 -11.17 5.77 -8.92
CA ARG A 90 -10.44 6.12 -10.15
C ARG A 90 -10.40 5.00 -11.16
N THR A 91 -10.39 3.75 -10.72
CA THR A 91 -10.18 2.60 -11.61
C THR A 91 -11.40 1.69 -11.75
N GLY A 92 -12.34 1.76 -10.82
CA GLY A 92 -13.47 0.84 -10.76
C GLY A 92 -13.10 -0.56 -10.26
N LYS A 93 -11.87 -0.75 -9.79
CA LYS A 93 -11.36 -2.04 -9.35
C LYS A 93 -10.99 -2.00 -7.87
N LYS A 94 -10.93 -3.17 -7.24
CA LYS A 94 -10.53 -3.30 -5.83
C LYS A 94 -9.01 -3.37 -5.72
N LEU A 95 -8.45 -2.57 -4.81
CA LEU A 95 -7.00 -2.54 -4.59
C LEU A 95 -6.45 -3.91 -4.20
N LYS A 96 -7.14 -4.62 -3.32
CA LYS A 96 -6.69 -5.94 -2.84
C LYS A 96 -6.57 -6.98 -3.95
N HIS A 97 -7.23 -6.79 -5.07
CA HIS A 97 -7.21 -7.73 -6.18
C HIS A 97 -6.11 -7.43 -7.20
N GLN A 98 -5.28 -6.45 -6.93
CA GLN A 98 -4.17 -6.09 -7.81
C GLN A 98 -2.89 -6.79 -7.40
#